data_0a2f3155090264f726de12cb5e333290
#
_entry.id   0a2f3155090264f726de12cb5e333290
#
_cell.length_a   1.000
_cell.length_b   1.000
_cell.length_c   1.000
_cell.angle_alpha   90.00
_cell.angle_beta   90.00
_cell.angle_gamma   90.00
#
_symmetry.space_group_name_H-M   'P 1'
#
loop_
_entity.id
_entity.type
_entity.pdbx_description
1 polymer ?
#
loop_
_entity_poly.entity_id
_entity_poly.type
_entity_poly.pdbx_seq_one_letter_code
_entity_poly.pdbx_strand_id
1 'polypeptide(L)'
;MPQKENWKIKTIKIELQEGIPGGFRRAEFTTQLMRVLVVPRDRQELLAGCSEAKFQAVYLIVGETEEGEPQVYIGKTRRMAMRIKEHSKGGKKDYWKNVLYFVTKDNSLSSTEIEYLEWLLIR
;
A
#
# COMPACT_ATOMS: atom_id res chain seq x y z
N MET A 1 -16.28 -31.34 -14.84
CA MET A 1 -15.27 -31.51 -13.79
C MET A 1 -15.80 -31.01 -12.46
N PRO A 2 -16.07 -31.92 -11.57
CA PRO A 2 -16.69 -31.55 -10.30
C PRO A 2 -15.82 -30.62 -9.44
N GLN A 3 -14.51 -30.67 -9.58
CA GLN A 3 -13.63 -29.83 -8.77
C GLN A 3 -13.84 -28.35 -9.00
N LYS A 4 -14.28 -27.93 -10.18
CA LYS A 4 -14.53 -26.52 -10.47
C LYS A 4 -15.68 -25.96 -9.62
N GLU A 5 -16.61 -26.82 -9.23
CA GLU A 5 -17.73 -26.39 -8.42
C GLU A 5 -17.33 -26.01 -7.01
N ASN A 6 -16.17 -26.52 -6.55
CA ASN A 6 -15.67 -26.24 -5.21
C ASN A 6 -14.73 -25.02 -5.18
N TRP A 7 -14.43 -24.44 -6.32
CA TRP A 7 -13.56 -23.27 -6.39
C TRP A 7 -14.36 -22.05 -5.96
N LYS A 8 -13.82 -21.35 -4.99
CA LYS A 8 -14.44 -20.11 -4.53
C LYS A 8 -14.04 -18.98 -5.46
N ILE A 9 -15.01 -18.32 -6.01
CA ILE A 9 -14.77 -17.14 -6.85
C ILE A 9 -14.47 -15.96 -5.93
N LYS A 10 -13.36 -15.28 -6.21
CA LYS A 10 -13.01 -14.06 -5.49
C LYS A 10 -12.94 -12.90 -6.49
N THR A 11 -13.49 -11.80 -6.10
CA THR A 11 -13.52 -10.61 -6.96
C THR A 11 -12.57 -9.58 -6.40
N ILE A 12 -11.71 -9.06 -7.27
CA ILE A 12 -10.84 -7.95 -6.95
C ILE A 12 -11.40 -6.70 -7.60
N LYS A 13 -11.62 -5.67 -6.80
CA LYS A 13 -12.04 -4.36 -7.29
C LYS A 13 -10.84 -3.45 -7.31
N ILE A 14 -10.57 -2.84 -8.45
CA ILE A 14 -9.47 -1.89 -8.59
C ILE A 14 -10.06 -0.56 -9.05
N GLU A 15 -9.84 0.47 -8.25
CA GLU A 15 -10.26 1.82 -8.59
C GLU A 15 -9.06 2.63 -9.04
N LEU A 16 -9.16 3.20 -10.23
CA LEU A 16 -8.13 4.07 -10.78
C LEU A 16 -8.50 5.51 -10.38
N GLN A 17 -7.89 6.02 -9.35
CA GLN A 17 -8.27 7.30 -8.75
C GLN A 17 -8.07 8.48 -9.70
N GLU A 18 -7.17 8.34 -10.67
CA GLU A 18 -6.94 9.36 -11.69
C GLU A 18 -7.42 8.91 -13.06
N GLY A 19 -8.12 7.77 -13.13
CA GLY A 19 -8.61 7.22 -14.39
C GLY A 19 -7.56 6.58 -15.28
N ILE A 20 -6.33 6.44 -14.79
CA ILE A 20 -5.24 5.86 -15.57
C ILE A 20 -4.60 4.68 -14.80
N PRO A 21 -4.17 3.62 -15.50
CA PRO A 21 -3.62 2.44 -14.84
C PRO A 21 -2.33 2.68 -14.05
N GLY A 22 -1.52 3.63 -14.45
CA GLY A 22 -0.24 3.91 -13.80
C GLY A 22 -0.30 4.93 -12.68
N GLY A 23 -1.47 5.48 -12.36
CA GLY A 23 -1.63 6.49 -11.34
C GLY A 23 -1.91 5.91 -9.96
N PHE A 24 -2.57 6.70 -9.13
CA PHE A 24 -3.00 6.27 -7.80
C PHE A 24 -4.11 5.24 -7.94
N ARG A 25 -3.94 4.08 -7.32
CA ARG A 25 -4.89 2.97 -7.41
C ARG A 25 -5.25 2.45 -6.03
N ARG A 26 -6.49 1.99 -5.91
CA ARG A 26 -6.97 1.34 -4.69
C ARG A 26 -7.48 -0.03 -5.08
N ALA A 27 -6.94 -1.09 -4.48
CA ALA A 27 -7.30 -2.47 -4.79
C ALA A 27 -7.81 -3.18 -3.53
N GLU A 28 -8.83 -3.99 -3.70
CA GLU A 28 -9.39 -4.76 -2.58
C GLU A 28 -10.12 -6.00 -3.08
N PHE A 29 -10.18 -7.03 -2.25
CA PHE A 29 -11.14 -8.10 -2.43
C PHE A 29 -12.48 -7.60 -1.89
N THR A 30 -13.55 -7.83 -2.64
CA THR A 30 -14.87 -7.34 -2.24
C THR A 30 -15.38 -7.99 -0.95
N THR A 31 -14.89 -9.18 -0.63
CA THR A 31 -15.33 -9.96 0.53
C THR A 31 -14.36 -9.93 1.70
N GLN A 32 -13.28 -9.18 1.60
CA GLN A 32 -12.27 -9.10 2.65
C GLN A 32 -12.07 -7.68 3.11
N LEU A 33 -11.56 -7.55 4.33
CA LEU A 33 -11.37 -6.25 4.95
C LEU A 33 -10.13 -5.51 4.47
N MET A 34 -9.15 -6.24 3.95
CA MET A 34 -7.88 -5.67 3.53
C MET A 34 -8.02 -4.84 2.25
N ARG A 35 -7.31 -3.74 2.22
CA ARG A 35 -7.24 -2.85 1.06
C ARG A 35 -5.80 -2.42 0.85
N VAL A 36 -5.40 -2.28 -0.42
CA VAL A 36 -4.06 -1.83 -0.78
C VAL A 36 -4.18 -0.55 -1.60
N LEU A 37 -3.46 0.48 -1.19
CA LEU A 37 -3.34 1.70 -1.99
C LEU A 37 -1.96 1.70 -2.64
N VAL A 38 -1.93 1.82 -3.96
CA VAL A 38 -0.68 1.89 -4.72
C VAL A 38 -0.53 3.33 -5.18
N VAL A 39 0.48 4.03 -4.66
CA VAL A 39 0.64 5.46 -4.90
C VAL A 39 2.01 5.72 -5.49
N PRO A 40 2.07 6.22 -6.75
CA PRO A 40 3.35 6.60 -7.34
C PRO A 40 4.02 7.73 -6.55
N ARG A 41 5.33 7.82 -6.66
CA ARG A 41 6.11 8.82 -5.95
C ARG A 41 5.61 10.25 -6.17
N ASP A 42 5.27 10.57 -7.40
CA ASP A 42 4.85 11.92 -7.77
C ASP A 42 3.35 12.19 -7.52
N ARG A 43 2.66 11.26 -6.87
CA ARG A 43 1.24 11.38 -6.55
C ARG A 43 0.97 11.27 -5.05
N GLN A 44 2.00 11.37 -4.22
CA GLN A 44 1.82 11.20 -2.77
C GLN A 44 0.90 12.25 -2.15
N GLU A 45 0.87 13.43 -2.70
CA GLU A 45 0.02 14.50 -2.18
C GLU A 45 -1.47 14.17 -2.28
N LEU A 46 -1.86 13.26 -3.16
CA LEU A 46 -3.25 12.85 -3.30
C LEU A 46 -3.76 12.09 -2.08
N LEU A 47 -2.87 11.49 -1.30
CA LEU A 47 -3.28 10.76 -0.10
C LEU A 47 -3.93 11.63 0.95
N ALA A 48 -3.53 12.90 1.03
CA ALA A 48 -4.09 13.80 2.04
C ALA A 48 -5.59 14.00 1.87
N GLY A 49 -6.09 13.83 0.64
CA GLY A 49 -7.51 14.01 0.34
C GLY A 49 -8.34 12.74 0.41
N CYS A 50 -7.75 11.58 0.68
CA CYS A 50 -8.52 10.35 0.69
C CYS A 50 -8.92 9.96 2.12
N SER A 51 -9.95 9.12 2.22
CA SER A 51 -10.50 8.70 3.51
C SER A 51 -9.49 7.96 4.38
N GLU A 52 -8.51 7.29 3.76
CA GLU A 52 -7.52 6.52 4.48
C GLU A 52 -6.33 7.34 4.98
N ALA A 53 -6.30 8.64 4.73
CA ALA A 53 -5.15 9.48 5.09
C ALA A 53 -4.76 9.38 6.57
N LYS A 54 -5.72 9.15 7.45
CA LYS A 54 -5.50 9.03 8.90
C LYS A 54 -5.38 7.59 9.38
N PHE A 55 -5.44 6.64 8.47
CA PHE A 55 -5.42 5.22 8.83
C PHE A 55 -4.02 4.75 9.18
N GLN A 56 -3.96 3.76 10.05
CA GLN A 56 -2.75 3.02 10.29
C GLN A 56 -2.45 2.12 9.09
N ALA A 57 -1.19 1.94 8.79
CA ALA A 57 -0.80 1.14 7.63
C ALA A 57 0.57 0.49 7.83
N VAL A 58 0.72 -0.65 7.18
CA VAL A 58 2.03 -1.20 6.84
C VAL A 58 2.30 -0.78 5.40
N TYR A 59 3.49 -0.32 5.09
CA TYR A 59 3.77 0.14 3.74
C TYR A 59 5.06 -0.46 3.19
N LEU A 60 5.09 -0.55 1.86
CA LEU A 60 6.27 -0.98 1.12
C LEU A 60 6.65 0.15 0.17
N ILE A 61 7.87 0.66 0.31
CA ILE A 61 8.41 1.61 -0.63
C ILE A 61 9.21 0.79 -1.64
N VAL A 62 8.82 0.87 -2.90
CA VAL A 62 9.36 0.03 -3.97
C VAL A 62 10.09 0.90 -4.99
N GLY A 63 11.28 0.50 -5.35
CA GLY A 63 12.06 1.23 -6.34
C GLY A 63 13.25 0.41 -6.82
N GLU A 64 14.23 1.12 -7.35
CA GLU A 64 15.46 0.51 -7.85
C GLU A 64 16.66 1.27 -7.31
N THR A 65 17.79 0.57 -7.19
CA THR A 65 19.06 1.22 -6.88
C THR A 65 19.59 1.95 -8.12
N GLU A 66 20.71 2.65 -7.99
CA GLU A 66 21.36 3.29 -9.13
C GLU A 66 21.75 2.28 -10.21
N GLU A 67 22.06 1.06 -9.80
CA GLU A 67 22.44 -0.01 -10.73
C GLU A 67 21.24 -0.71 -11.34
N GLY A 68 20.02 -0.26 -11.02
CA GLY A 68 18.81 -0.86 -11.56
C GLY A 68 18.32 -2.08 -10.82
N GLU A 69 18.86 -2.38 -9.65
CA GLU A 69 18.41 -3.52 -8.86
C GLU A 69 17.17 -3.19 -8.05
N PRO A 70 16.20 -4.12 -7.97
CA PRO A 70 15.00 -3.89 -7.17
C PRO A 70 15.33 -3.66 -5.70
N GLN A 71 14.63 -2.70 -5.10
CA GLN A 71 14.83 -2.36 -3.70
C GLN A 71 13.49 -2.13 -3.04
N VAL A 72 13.31 -2.66 -1.84
CA VAL A 72 12.07 -2.52 -1.07
C VAL A 72 12.41 -2.10 0.35
N TYR A 73 11.69 -1.11 0.84
CA TYR A 73 11.75 -0.70 2.23
C TYR A 73 10.38 -0.97 2.86
N ILE A 74 10.36 -1.62 4.02
CA ILE A 74 9.13 -1.99 4.72
C ILE A 74 9.04 -1.17 5.99
N GLY A 75 7.88 -0.54 6.21
CA GLY A 75 7.68 0.27 7.39
C GLY A 75 6.24 0.22 7.87
N LYS A 76 5.99 0.96 8.93
CA LYS A 76 4.66 1.08 9.50
C LYS A 76 4.40 2.52 9.89
N THR A 77 3.14 2.90 9.92
CA THR A 77 2.76 4.23 10.34
C THR A 77 1.37 4.21 10.97
N ARG A 78 1.16 5.10 11.92
CA ARG A 78 -0.16 5.30 12.51
C ARG A 78 -1.02 6.23 11.68
N ARG A 79 -0.40 7.01 10.80
CA ARG A 79 -1.10 7.96 9.91
C ARG A 79 -0.35 8.03 8.59
N MET A 80 -0.96 7.52 7.53
CA MET A 80 -0.34 7.45 6.22
C MET A 80 0.16 8.82 5.73
N ALA A 81 -0.69 9.82 5.83
CA ALA A 81 -0.36 11.15 5.29
C ALA A 81 0.88 11.78 5.94
N MET A 82 1.10 11.51 7.22
CA MET A 82 2.27 12.06 7.91
C MET A 82 3.56 11.37 7.49
N ARG A 83 3.50 10.06 7.29
CA ARG A 83 4.71 9.30 6.95
C ARG A 83 5.25 9.69 5.59
N ILE A 84 4.37 10.04 4.68
CA ILE A 84 4.75 10.48 3.34
C ILE A 84 5.60 11.74 3.39
N LYS A 85 5.24 12.68 4.23
CA LYS A 85 6.01 13.91 4.36
C LYS A 85 7.43 13.66 4.83
N GLU A 86 7.61 12.69 5.72
CA GLU A 86 8.94 12.33 6.19
C GLU A 86 9.79 11.71 5.10
N HIS A 87 9.20 10.83 4.29
CA HIS A 87 9.94 10.16 3.23
C HIS A 87 10.27 11.07 2.06
N SER A 88 9.40 12.02 1.75
CA SER A 88 9.65 12.91 0.63
C SER A 88 10.79 13.90 0.89
N LYS A 89 11.16 14.08 2.14
CA LYS A 89 12.26 14.97 2.52
C LYS A 89 13.61 14.29 2.59
N GLY A 90 13.64 12.96 2.62
CA GLY A 90 14.87 12.22 2.82
C GLY A 90 15.54 11.85 1.52
N GLY A 91 16.74 12.35 1.26
CA GLY A 91 17.48 12.03 0.05
C GLY A 91 17.91 10.59 -0.08
N LYS A 92 17.82 9.81 0.99
CA LYS A 92 18.27 8.41 0.97
C LYS A 92 17.41 7.47 0.16
N LYS A 93 16.22 7.90 -0.26
CA LYS A 93 15.25 7.05 -0.96
C LYS A 93 14.85 7.65 -2.30
N ASP A 94 15.79 8.30 -2.96
CA ASP A 94 15.52 8.97 -4.21
C ASP A 94 15.18 8.04 -5.37
N TYR A 95 15.48 6.75 -5.23
CA TYR A 95 15.27 5.78 -6.30
C TYR A 95 13.93 5.03 -6.17
N TRP A 96 13.11 5.39 -5.21
CA TRP A 96 11.81 4.77 -5.04
C TRP A 96 10.80 5.32 -6.06
N LYS A 97 9.90 4.45 -6.49
CA LYS A 97 8.93 4.77 -7.54
C LYS A 97 7.48 4.70 -7.06
N ASN A 98 7.18 3.76 -6.19
CA ASN A 98 5.83 3.53 -5.71
C ASN A 98 5.83 3.20 -4.22
N VAL A 99 4.72 3.52 -3.57
CA VAL A 99 4.47 3.07 -2.20
C VAL A 99 3.17 2.28 -2.20
N LEU A 100 3.21 1.10 -1.59
CA LEU A 100 2.03 0.28 -1.37
C LEU A 100 1.65 0.40 0.10
N TYR A 101 0.43 0.84 0.37
CA TYR A 101 -0.09 0.96 1.73
C TYR A 101 -1.13 -0.13 1.96
N PHE A 102 -0.90 -0.95 2.99
CA PHE A 102 -1.81 -2.02 3.38
C PHE A 102 -2.61 -1.53 4.57
N VAL A 103 -3.91 -1.41 4.39
CA VAL A 103 -4.84 -0.91 5.41
C VAL A 103 -6.04 -1.84 5.51
N THR A 104 -6.86 -1.66 6.53
CA THR A 104 -8.19 -2.26 6.56
C THR A 104 -9.22 -1.20 6.18
N LYS A 105 -10.33 -1.63 5.59
CA LYS A 105 -11.37 -0.70 5.10
C LYS A 105 -11.95 0.18 6.21
N ASP A 106 -11.95 -0.32 7.42
CA ASP A 106 -12.55 0.35 8.59
C ASP A 106 -11.52 0.87 9.60
N ASN A 107 -10.25 0.88 9.23
CA ASN A 107 -9.15 1.26 10.10
C ASN A 107 -9.08 0.43 11.39
N SER A 108 -9.43 -0.85 11.30
CA SER A 108 -9.40 -1.75 12.47
C SER A 108 -8.03 -2.38 12.72
N LEU A 109 -7.05 -2.10 11.89
CA LEU A 109 -5.71 -2.65 12.04
C LEU A 109 -5.06 -2.07 13.30
N SER A 110 -4.80 -2.92 14.29
CA SER A 110 -4.22 -2.48 15.56
C SER A 110 -2.71 -2.31 15.44
N SER A 111 -2.13 -1.59 16.40
CA SER A 111 -0.67 -1.42 16.45
C SER A 111 0.05 -2.76 16.58
N THR A 112 -0.51 -3.69 17.32
CA THR A 112 0.07 -5.03 17.48
C THR A 112 0.06 -5.79 16.15
N GLU A 113 -1.05 -5.72 15.43
CA GLU A 113 -1.16 -6.37 14.13
C GLU A 113 -0.20 -5.76 13.12
N ILE A 114 -0.04 -4.45 13.15
CA ILE A 114 0.89 -3.75 12.28
C ILE A 114 2.33 -4.21 12.55
N GLU A 115 2.72 -4.30 13.80
CA GLU A 115 4.05 -4.77 14.18
C GLU A 115 4.28 -6.21 13.73
N TYR A 116 3.28 -7.05 13.87
CA TYR A 116 3.36 -8.43 13.44
C TYR A 116 3.52 -8.55 11.92
N LEU A 117 2.74 -7.78 11.16
CA LEU A 117 2.83 -7.78 9.71
C LEU A 117 4.19 -7.26 9.24
N GLU A 118 4.67 -6.19 9.84
CA GLU A 118 5.98 -5.66 9.52
C GLU A 118 7.06 -6.72 9.74
N TRP A 119 6.98 -7.38 10.89
CA TRP A 119 7.93 -8.43 11.22
C TRP A 119 7.89 -9.58 10.21
N LEU A 120 6.71 -10.02 9.80
CA LEU A 120 6.55 -11.08 8.81
C LEU A 120 7.14 -10.67 7.46
N LEU A 121 6.91 -9.44 7.03
CA LEU A 121 7.35 -8.97 5.73
C LEU A 121 8.87 -8.78 5.64
N ILE A 122 9.49 -8.44 6.76
CA ILE A 122 10.95 -8.25 6.80
C ILE A 122 11.70 -9.58 6.79
N ARG A 123 11.09 -10.63 7.25
CA ARG A 123 11.71 -11.96 7.24
C ARG A 123 11.90 -12.48 5.83
#